data_6947442bb5613a7c5c17638edfad436d
#
_entry.id   6947442bb5613a7c5c17638edfad436d
#
_cell.length_a   1.000
_cell.length_b   1.000
_cell.length_c   1.000
_cell.angle_alpha   90.00
_cell.angle_beta   90.00
_cell.angle_gamma   90.00
#
_symmetry.space_group_name_H-M   'P 1'
#
loop_
_entity.id
_entity.type
_entity.pdbx_description
1 polymer ?
#
loop_
_entity_poly.entity_id
_entity_poly.type
_entity_poly.pdbx_seq_one_letter_code
_entity_poly.pdbx_strand_id
1 'polypeptide(L)'
;MKQKFITRHSGNRRLILIFLGWGMTDAVLNSVERLDGYDIMAVWDYRDESFDAEIINSYREIFVFAWSFGVFMAARTLARNSSLPVALKVAINGTLNPVHDTLGIPSAIFHGTLAGLNERSLAKF
;
A
#
# COMPACT_ATOMS: atom_id res chain seq x y z
N MET A 1 3.21 -9.40 2.89
CA MET A 1 3.62 -8.15 2.18
C MET A 1 4.96 -7.66 2.69
N LYS A 2 5.65 -6.83 1.93
CA LYS A 2 6.89 -6.18 2.37
C LYS A 2 6.56 -4.84 3.03
N GLN A 3 7.36 -4.50 4.04
CA GLN A 3 7.27 -3.24 4.78
C GLN A 3 8.68 -2.66 4.92
N LYS A 4 8.85 -1.37 4.63
CA LYS A 4 10.14 -0.70 4.75
C LYS A 4 9.97 0.77 5.10
N PHE A 5 10.71 1.24 6.08
CA PHE A 5 10.84 2.68 6.31
C PHE A 5 11.63 3.32 5.17
N ILE A 6 11.04 4.30 4.54
CA ILE A 6 11.69 5.17 3.54
C ILE A 6 12.47 6.25 4.27
N THR A 7 11.83 6.87 5.27
CA THR A 7 12.48 7.79 6.21
C THR A 7 12.08 7.41 7.62
N ARG A 8 13.01 7.46 8.56
CA ARG A 8 12.77 7.20 9.96
C ARG A 8 13.68 8.06 10.84
N HIS A 9 13.11 8.66 11.89
CA HIS A 9 13.86 9.46 12.83
C HIS A 9 13.41 9.18 14.28
N SER A 10 14.38 9.02 15.17
CA SER A 10 14.08 8.83 16.60
C SER A 10 13.32 10.05 17.14
N GLY A 11 12.22 9.80 17.85
CA GLY A 11 11.36 10.84 18.41
C GLY A 11 10.14 11.20 17.57
N ASN A 12 10.07 10.86 16.29
CA ASN A 12 8.84 11.02 15.52
C ASN A 12 7.74 10.13 16.09
N ARG A 13 6.52 10.70 16.19
CA ARG A 13 5.33 10.01 16.70
C ARG A 13 4.21 9.94 15.67
N ARG A 14 4.45 10.42 14.46
CA ARG A 14 3.53 10.38 13.34
C ARG A 14 4.13 9.57 12.21
N LEU A 15 3.30 8.73 11.61
CA LEU A 15 3.70 7.86 10.50
C LEU A 15 2.82 8.14 9.28
N ILE A 16 3.44 8.30 8.13
CA ILE A 16 2.79 8.19 6.83
C ILE A 16 3.01 6.76 6.34
N LEU A 17 1.93 6.00 6.24
CA LEU A 17 1.91 4.61 5.80
C LEU A 17 1.36 4.54 4.38
N ILE A 18 2.19 4.14 3.43
CA ILE A 18 1.86 4.16 2.00
C ILE A 18 1.70 2.75 1.47
N PHE A 19 0.49 2.36 1.09
CA PHE A 19 0.21 1.12 0.38
C PHE A 19 0.32 1.35 -1.12
N LEU A 20 1.34 0.76 -1.73
CA LEU A 20 1.64 0.92 -3.15
C LEU A 20 0.71 0.08 -4.04
N GLY A 21 0.66 0.40 -5.33
CA GLY A 21 -0.10 -0.35 -6.32
C GLY A 21 0.53 -1.70 -6.67
N TRP A 22 -0.21 -2.49 -7.44
CA TRP A 22 0.28 -3.78 -7.96
C TRP A 22 1.52 -3.58 -8.84
N GLY A 23 2.51 -4.44 -8.66
CA GLY A 23 3.77 -4.39 -9.42
C GLY A 23 4.72 -3.26 -9.02
N MET A 24 4.32 -2.36 -8.10
CA MET A 24 5.19 -1.30 -7.59
C MET A 24 6.11 -1.81 -6.47
N THR A 25 7.22 -1.12 -6.30
CA THR A 25 8.18 -1.35 -5.20
C THR A 25 8.47 -0.04 -4.48
N ASP A 26 9.14 -0.11 -3.35
CA ASP A 26 9.62 1.06 -2.60
C ASP A 26 10.48 2.02 -3.43
N ALA A 27 11.04 1.56 -4.56
CA ALA A 27 11.84 2.39 -5.46
C ALA A 27 11.09 3.63 -5.99
N VAL A 28 9.77 3.58 -6.12
CA VAL A 28 8.97 4.74 -6.55
C VAL A 28 9.01 5.90 -5.54
N LEU A 29 9.45 5.63 -4.31
CA LEU A 29 9.58 6.62 -3.25
C LEU A 29 11.04 7.08 -3.02
N ASN A 30 11.99 6.68 -3.87
CA ASN A 30 13.40 7.04 -3.70
C ASN A 30 13.67 8.55 -3.72
N SER A 31 12.81 9.33 -4.39
CA SER A 31 12.90 10.80 -4.45
C SER A 31 12.06 11.52 -3.39
N VAL A 32 11.40 10.77 -2.50
CA VAL A 32 10.61 11.39 -1.44
C VAL A 32 11.54 11.99 -0.41
N GLU A 33 11.41 13.30 -0.25
CA GLU A 33 12.16 14.03 0.76
C GLU A 33 11.62 13.74 2.16
N ARG A 34 12.49 13.89 3.14
CA ARG A 34 12.13 13.78 4.54
C ARG A 34 11.11 14.88 4.91
N LEU A 35 10.04 14.49 5.57
CA LEU A 35 9.04 15.39 6.11
C LEU A 35 9.24 15.53 7.63
N ASP A 36 9.45 16.76 8.09
CA ASP A 36 9.69 17.02 9.50
C ASP A 36 8.51 16.58 10.39
N GLY A 37 8.83 15.82 11.42
CA GLY A 37 7.85 15.29 12.37
C GLY A 37 7.14 14.02 11.93
N TYR A 38 7.44 13.50 10.73
CA TYR A 38 6.84 12.27 10.19
C TYR A 38 7.90 11.25 9.79
N ASP A 39 7.63 10.00 10.10
CA ASP A 39 8.27 8.88 9.45
C ASP A 39 7.43 8.44 8.24
N ILE A 40 8.07 7.84 7.26
CA ILE A 40 7.40 7.34 6.05
C ILE A 40 7.72 5.86 5.89
N MET A 41 6.69 5.02 5.76
CA MET A 41 6.81 3.59 5.50
C MET A 41 6.05 3.22 4.24
N ALA A 42 6.70 2.45 3.36
CA ALA A 42 6.07 1.81 2.21
C ALA A 42 5.63 0.38 2.54
N VAL A 43 4.51 -0.03 1.96
CA VAL A 43 3.97 -1.40 1.98
C VAL A 43 3.69 -1.83 0.56
N TRP A 44 4.21 -2.98 0.16
CA TRP A 44 4.05 -3.53 -1.19
C TRP A 44 4.25 -5.05 -1.21
N ASP A 45 4.22 -5.68 -2.39
CA ASP A 45 4.42 -7.12 -2.60
C ASP A 45 3.42 -7.96 -1.79
N TYR A 46 2.18 -7.93 -2.22
CA TYR A 46 1.05 -8.54 -1.52
C TYR A 46 0.88 -10.05 -1.78
N ARG A 47 1.90 -10.76 -2.28
CA ARG A 47 1.90 -12.21 -2.44
C ARG A 47 1.75 -12.96 -1.11
N ASP A 48 2.18 -12.31 -0.03
CA ASP A 48 1.93 -12.68 1.34
C ASP A 48 1.20 -11.54 2.02
N GLU A 49 0.06 -11.80 2.66
CA GLU A 49 -0.77 -10.80 3.34
C GLU A 49 -0.35 -10.53 4.80
N SER A 50 0.74 -11.11 5.27
CA SER A 50 1.25 -10.82 6.62
C SER A 50 1.66 -9.35 6.73
N PHE A 51 1.22 -8.71 7.81
CA PHE A 51 1.56 -7.33 8.15
C PHE A 51 2.03 -7.28 9.59
N ASP A 52 3.23 -6.79 9.80
CA ASP A 52 3.79 -6.60 11.13
C ASP A 52 3.36 -5.24 11.70
N ALA A 53 2.31 -5.25 12.50
CA ALA A 53 1.79 -4.06 13.17
C ALA A 53 2.67 -3.63 14.36
N GLU A 54 3.47 -4.53 14.92
CA GLU A 54 4.32 -4.26 16.09
C GLU A 54 5.34 -3.15 15.82
N ILE A 55 5.90 -3.13 14.60
CA ILE A 55 6.92 -2.14 14.22
C ILE A 55 6.38 -0.71 14.13
N ILE A 56 5.05 -0.53 14.13
CA ILE A 56 4.38 0.77 14.04
C ILE A 56 3.45 1.06 15.22
N ASN A 57 3.35 0.19 16.21
CA ASN A 57 2.43 0.35 17.34
C ASN A 57 2.79 1.52 18.28
N SER A 58 4.02 2.01 18.20
CA SER A 58 4.49 3.14 19.03
C SER A 58 4.11 4.52 18.49
N TYR A 59 3.60 4.61 17.27
CA TYR A 59 3.14 5.86 16.70
C TYR A 59 1.82 6.31 17.34
N ARG A 60 1.65 7.63 17.51
CA ARG A 60 0.43 8.22 18.05
C ARG A 60 -0.62 8.48 16.99
N GLU A 61 -0.18 8.74 15.77
CA GLU A 61 -1.05 9.02 14.62
C GLU A 61 -0.45 8.37 13.37
N ILE A 62 -1.31 7.67 12.63
CA ILE A 62 -0.95 7.04 11.36
C ILE A 62 -1.83 7.63 10.27
N PHE A 63 -1.20 8.15 9.22
CA PHE A 63 -1.84 8.70 8.03
C PHE A 63 -1.64 7.70 6.89
N VAL A 64 -2.72 7.07 6.46
CA VAL A 64 -2.67 6.02 5.44
C VAL A 64 -2.97 6.61 4.07
N PHE A 65 -2.05 6.40 3.14
CA PHE A 65 -2.23 6.68 1.71
C PHE A 65 -2.17 5.36 0.96
N ALA A 66 -3.14 5.11 0.10
CA ALA A 66 -3.23 3.87 -0.63
C ALA A 66 -3.49 4.15 -2.11
N TRP A 67 -2.69 3.54 -2.98
CA TRP A 67 -2.74 3.71 -4.42
C TRP A 67 -3.20 2.43 -5.11
N SER A 68 -4.18 2.54 -6.02
CA SER A 68 -4.62 1.45 -6.91
C SER A 68 -4.96 0.17 -6.10
N PHE A 69 -4.35 -0.97 -6.36
CA PHE A 69 -4.54 -2.22 -5.62
C PHE A 69 -4.20 -2.09 -4.13
N GLY A 70 -3.31 -1.17 -3.79
CA GLY A 70 -2.99 -0.84 -2.40
C GLY A 70 -4.21 -0.37 -1.58
N VAL A 71 -5.26 0.19 -2.22
CA VAL A 71 -6.51 0.58 -1.55
C VAL A 71 -7.21 -0.65 -0.97
N PHE A 72 -7.34 -1.72 -1.75
CA PHE A 72 -7.92 -2.98 -1.30
C PHE A 72 -7.08 -3.60 -0.17
N MET A 73 -5.76 -3.64 -0.34
CA MET A 73 -4.85 -4.22 0.65
C MET A 73 -4.80 -3.42 1.95
N ALA A 74 -4.82 -2.08 1.87
CA ALA A 74 -4.91 -1.21 3.04
C ALA A 74 -6.20 -1.47 3.83
N ALA A 75 -7.35 -1.54 3.15
CA ALA A 75 -8.62 -1.80 3.81
C ALA A 75 -8.61 -3.15 4.56
N ARG A 76 -8.12 -4.21 3.93
CA ARG A 76 -8.00 -5.54 4.57
C ARG A 76 -7.03 -5.54 5.76
N THR A 77 -5.88 -4.89 5.59
CA THR A 77 -4.85 -4.80 6.63
C THR A 77 -5.37 -4.03 7.85
N LEU A 78 -6.00 -2.88 7.64
CA LEU A 78 -6.54 -2.06 8.73
C LEU A 78 -7.73 -2.71 9.43
N ALA A 79 -8.56 -3.46 8.71
CA ALA A 79 -9.64 -4.24 9.33
C ALA A 79 -9.11 -5.29 10.31
N ARG A 80 -7.97 -5.92 10.01
CA ARG A 80 -7.31 -6.91 10.87
C ARG A 80 -6.50 -6.27 12.02
N ASN A 81 -6.19 -4.98 11.90
CA ASN A 81 -5.36 -4.22 12.86
C ASN A 81 -6.10 -2.96 13.32
N SER A 82 -7.34 -3.13 13.76
CA SER A 82 -8.25 -2.01 14.10
C SER A 82 -7.82 -1.17 15.32
N SER A 83 -6.86 -1.65 16.10
CA SER A 83 -6.27 -0.93 17.23
C SER A 83 -5.23 0.12 16.84
N LEU A 84 -4.76 0.12 15.58
CA LEU A 84 -3.81 1.12 15.11
C LEU A 84 -4.43 2.53 15.13
N PRO A 85 -3.71 3.56 15.61
CA PRO A 85 -4.22 4.93 15.75
C PRO A 85 -4.26 5.66 14.39
N VAL A 86 -5.11 5.18 13.48
CA VAL A 86 -5.25 5.76 12.14
C VAL A 86 -6.07 7.04 12.20
N ALA A 87 -5.42 8.17 11.93
CA ALA A 87 -6.01 9.50 11.94
C ALA A 87 -6.63 9.89 10.59
N LEU A 88 -6.07 9.40 9.47
CA LEU A 88 -6.52 9.73 8.12
C LEU A 88 -6.32 8.53 7.19
N LYS A 89 -7.26 8.35 6.26
CA LYS A 89 -7.18 7.38 5.17
C LYS A 89 -7.47 8.07 3.85
N VAL A 90 -6.54 7.98 2.91
CA VAL A 90 -6.67 8.54 1.56
C VAL A 90 -6.54 7.41 0.54
N ALA A 91 -7.59 7.21 -0.23
CA ALA A 91 -7.61 6.24 -1.34
C ALA A 91 -7.42 6.99 -2.68
N ILE A 92 -6.48 6.55 -3.47
CA ILE A 92 -6.13 7.17 -4.75
C ILE A 92 -6.22 6.12 -5.86
N ASN A 93 -7.07 6.36 -6.86
CA ASN A 93 -7.21 5.49 -8.04
C ASN A 93 -7.40 4.01 -7.72
N GLY A 94 -8.17 3.69 -6.70
CA GLY A 94 -8.37 2.31 -6.27
C GLY A 94 -9.81 2.03 -5.86
N THR A 95 -10.09 0.76 -5.66
CA THR A 95 -11.41 0.24 -5.28
C THR A 95 -11.26 -0.85 -4.22
N LEU A 96 -12.31 -1.08 -3.45
CA LEU A 96 -12.39 -2.22 -2.52
C LEU A 96 -12.74 -3.55 -3.22
N ASN A 97 -13.08 -3.49 -4.51
CA ASN A 97 -13.43 -4.66 -5.34
C ASN A 97 -12.54 -4.68 -6.59
N PRO A 98 -11.25 -5.03 -6.48
CA PRO A 98 -10.29 -4.90 -7.57
C PRO A 98 -10.62 -5.75 -8.80
N VAL A 99 -11.27 -6.91 -8.61
CA VAL A 99 -11.80 -7.75 -9.70
C VAL A 99 -13.31 -7.83 -9.54
N HIS A 100 -14.03 -7.02 -10.32
CA HIS A 100 -15.48 -6.95 -10.27
C HIS A 100 -16.01 -6.26 -11.53
N ASP A 101 -17.04 -6.81 -12.16
CA ASP A 101 -17.50 -6.39 -13.49
C ASP A 101 -18.04 -4.95 -13.55
N THR A 102 -18.45 -4.37 -12.41
CA THR A 102 -18.99 -2.99 -12.32
C THR A 102 -18.23 -2.09 -11.38
N LEU A 103 -17.54 -2.63 -10.36
CA LEU A 103 -16.89 -1.85 -9.29
C LEU A 103 -15.36 -1.90 -9.36
N GLY A 104 -14.81 -2.65 -10.29
CA GLY A 104 -13.36 -2.84 -10.45
C GLY A 104 -13.01 -3.19 -11.90
N ILE A 105 -11.92 -3.95 -12.04
CA ILE A 105 -11.54 -4.50 -13.35
C ILE A 105 -12.49 -5.65 -13.67
N PRO A 106 -13.18 -5.64 -14.82
CA PRO A 106 -14.01 -6.76 -15.23
C PRO A 106 -13.26 -8.09 -15.21
N SER A 107 -13.90 -9.13 -14.69
CA SER A 107 -13.28 -10.44 -14.47
C SER A 107 -12.63 -11.02 -15.73
N ALA A 108 -13.30 -10.89 -16.89
CA ALA A 108 -12.76 -11.33 -18.17
C ALA A 108 -11.48 -10.58 -18.56
N ILE A 109 -11.41 -9.28 -18.31
CA ILE A 109 -10.22 -8.44 -18.58
C ILE A 109 -9.08 -8.84 -17.65
N PHE A 110 -9.37 -9.00 -16.35
CA PHE A 110 -8.37 -9.42 -15.37
C PHE A 110 -7.73 -10.76 -15.74
N HIS A 111 -8.55 -11.79 -16.01
CA HIS A 111 -8.05 -13.11 -16.37
C HIS A 111 -7.34 -13.12 -17.73
N GLY A 112 -7.80 -12.36 -18.72
CA GLY A 112 -7.13 -12.19 -20.00
C GLY A 112 -5.74 -11.54 -19.84
N THR A 113 -5.63 -10.52 -19.00
CA THR A 113 -4.34 -9.87 -18.68
C THR A 113 -3.40 -10.85 -17.98
N LEU A 114 -3.92 -11.60 -17.00
CA LEU A 114 -3.13 -12.58 -16.25
C LEU A 114 -2.60 -13.70 -17.17
N ALA A 115 -3.45 -14.22 -18.06
CA ALA A 115 -3.06 -15.27 -19.01
C ALA A 115 -2.02 -14.77 -20.04
N GLY A 116 -2.07 -13.48 -20.39
CA GLY A 116 -1.11 -12.85 -21.31
C GLY A 116 0.15 -12.30 -20.63
N LEU A 117 0.30 -12.47 -19.31
CA LEU A 117 1.40 -11.91 -18.56
C LEU A 117 2.72 -12.64 -18.85
N ASN A 118 3.69 -11.93 -19.39
CA ASN A 118 5.04 -12.40 -19.68
C ASN A 118 6.01 -11.22 -19.59
N GLU A 119 7.32 -11.47 -19.68
CA GLU A 119 8.36 -10.42 -19.58
C GLU A 119 8.12 -9.25 -20.55
N ARG A 120 7.71 -9.56 -21.80
CA ARG A 120 7.45 -8.54 -22.83
C ARG A 120 6.22 -7.69 -22.51
N SER A 121 5.16 -8.29 -21.94
CA SER A 121 3.95 -7.56 -21.55
C SER A 121 4.16 -6.77 -20.27
N LEU A 122 4.95 -7.29 -19.32
CA LEU A 122 5.32 -6.57 -18.09
C LEU A 122 6.11 -5.28 -18.37
N ALA A 123 6.97 -5.29 -19.38
CA ALA A 123 7.74 -4.10 -19.78
C ALA A 123 6.86 -2.93 -20.29
N LYS A 124 5.57 -3.17 -20.56
CA LYS A 124 4.60 -2.15 -21.00
C LYS A 124 3.75 -1.57 -19.86
N PHE A 125 3.85 -2.14 -18.69
CA PHE A 125 3.23 -1.63 -17.47
C PHE A 125 4.16 -0.64 -16.77
#